data_e604f742bd9279884cb5a59dc959e528
#
_entry.id   e604f742bd9279884cb5a59dc959e528
#
_cell.length_a   1.000
_cell.length_b   1.000
_cell.length_c   1.000
_cell.angle_alpha   90.00
_cell.angle_beta   90.00
_cell.angle_gamma   90.00
#
_symmetry.space_group_name_H-M   'P 1'
#
loop_
_entity.id
_entity.type
_entity.pdbx_description
1 polymer ?
#
loop_
_entity_poly.entity_id
_entity_poly.type
_entity_poly.pdbx_seq_one_letter_code
_entity_poly.pdbx_strand_id
1 'polypeptide(L)'
;GGAADAGALNAWLSAEREKPGSQEDRPAATALRAAIDEAHGRAPPSAGYVTGQLMRKWQNALRQGFNPNPAAPATAAAIVGFDDGLKRFSYGPPVASAQELLILIQDGLVDPRAAHDPDIVMTGTGWRLVEHDTTAEVAAMVDAVLPPPDLGRLDDPLMRGLIDSGRVTAIEKGLGARIRPDGRLIGRDGSVQPGLCLLGRLAMGSVIAADSIHDCFGAAADRWAQGVAARVRDHTG
;
A
#
# COMPACT_ATOMS: atom_id res chain seq x y z
N GLY A 1 -22.29 23.41 13.00
CA GLY A 1 -21.20 22.49 13.21
C GLY A 1 -21.55 21.59 14.38
N GLY A 2 -22.03 20.37 14.12
CA GLY A 2 -22.24 19.38 15.16
C GLY A 2 -20.88 18.95 15.73
N ALA A 3 -20.81 18.72 17.05
CA ALA A 3 -19.66 18.09 17.66
C ALA A 3 -19.46 16.73 16.98
N ALA A 4 -18.27 16.47 16.46
CA ALA A 4 -17.95 15.19 15.88
C ALA A 4 -18.07 14.13 16.97
N ASP A 5 -18.98 13.19 16.81
CA ASP A 5 -19.09 12.04 17.70
C ASP A 5 -17.90 11.10 17.44
N ALA A 6 -16.94 11.11 18.35
CA ALA A 6 -15.76 10.27 18.27
C ALA A 6 -16.14 8.76 18.22
N GLY A 7 -17.24 8.37 18.84
CA GLY A 7 -17.76 7.00 18.80
C GLY A 7 -18.23 6.64 17.40
N ALA A 8 -18.98 7.49 16.74
CA ALA A 8 -19.45 7.29 15.38
C ALA A 8 -18.27 7.23 14.37
N LEU A 9 -17.27 8.10 14.53
CA LEU A 9 -16.07 8.06 13.68
C LEU A 9 -15.26 6.76 13.86
N ASN A 10 -15.07 6.32 15.09
CA ASN A 10 -14.38 5.07 15.37
C ASN A 10 -15.15 3.86 14.82
N ALA A 11 -16.47 3.83 14.94
CA ALA A 11 -17.31 2.78 14.36
C ALA A 11 -17.19 2.75 12.83
N TRP A 12 -17.23 3.92 12.19
CA TRP A 12 -17.05 4.05 10.74
C TRP A 12 -15.67 3.56 10.29
N LEU A 13 -14.58 3.98 10.95
CA LEU A 13 -13.23 3.53 10.65
C LEU A 13 -13.05 2.02 10.85
N SER A 14 -13.67 1.46 11.89
CA SER A 14 -13.61 0.01 12.16
C SER A 14 -14.33 -0.78 11.06
N ALA A 15 -15.52 -0.36 10.65
CA ALA A 15 -16.27 -0.99 9.58
C ALA A 15 -15.51 -0.94 8.24
N GLU A 16 -14.88 0.20 7.92
CA GLU A 16 -14.05 0.33 6.72
C GLU A 16 -12.78 -0.52 6.76
N ARG A 17 -12.20 -0.76 7.93
CA ARG A 17 -11.04 -1.66 8.07
C ARG A 17 -11.42 -3.13 7.94
N GLU A 18 -12.59 -3.52 8.48
CA GLU A 18 -13.10 -4.88 8.37
C GLU A 18 -13.54 -5.23 6.95
N LYS A 19 -14.24 -4.32 6.30
CA LYS A 19 -14.73 -4.48 4.92
C LYS A 19 -14.53 -3.18 4.16
N PRO A 20 -13.38 -3.02 3.49
CA PRO A 20 -13.08 -1.81 2.72
C PRO A 20 -14.16 -1.52 1.67
N GLY A 21 -14.67 -0.30 1.65
CA GLY A 21 -15.73 0.14 0.74
C GLY A 21 -17.15 -0.09 1.22
N SER A 22 -17.35 -0.78 2.34
CA SER A 22 -18.70 -1.12 2.82
C SER A 22 -19.58 0.07 3.18
N GLN A 23 -18.97 1.22 3.47
CA GLN A 23 -19.70 2.44 3.85
C GLN A 23 -20.07 3.31 2.64
N GLU A 24 -19.59 2.97 1.45
CA GLU A 24 -19.79 3.71 0.21
C GLU A 24 -20.24 2.77 -0.92
N ASP A 25 -21.28 1.99 -0.65
CA ASP A 25 -21.84 1.07 -1.64
C ASP A 25 -22.58 1.86 -2.75
N ARG A 26 -21.83 2.25 -3.77
CA ARG A 26 -22.30 3.00 -4.93
C ARG A 26 -21.66 2.43 -6.21
N PRO A 27 -22.37 2.50 -7.36
CA PRO A 27 -21.74 2.21 -8.64
C PRO A 27 -20.49 3.06 -8.86
N ALA A 28 -19.42 2.46 -9.39
CA ALA A 28 -18.09 3.08 -9.50
C ALA A 28 -18.12 4.46 -10.19
N ALA A 29 -18.88 4.63 -11.25
CA ALA A 29 -19.03 5.92 -11.93
C ALA A 29 -19.69 6.99 -11.04
N THR A 30 -20.65 6.60 -10.20
CA THR A 30 -21.32 7.51 -9.25
C THR A 30 -20.38 7.91 -8.14
N ALA A 31 -19.61 6.94 -7.59
CA ALA A 31 -18.60 7.21 -6.57
C ALA A 31 -17.50 8.15 -7.10
N LEU A 32 -17.02 7.91 -8.33
CA LEU A 32 -16.02 8.75 -8.98
C LEU A 32 -16.51 10.19 -9.18
N ARG A 33 -17.76 10.36 -9.65
CA ARG A 33 -18.37 11.70 -9.81
C ARG A 33 -18.46 12.42 -8.49
N ALA A 34 -18.95 11.74 -7.44
CA ALA A 34 -19.07 12.33 -6.10
C ALA A 34 -17.71 12.77 -5.56
N ALA A 35 -16.67 11.95 -5.71
CA ALA A 35 -15.31 12.29 -5.29
C ALA A 35 -14.74 13.50 -6.04
N ILE A 36 -15.01 13.62 -7.34
CA ILE A 36 -14.64 14.80 -8.15
C ILE A 36 -15.36 16.06 -7.64
N ASP A 37 -16.66 15.96 -7.33
CA ASP A 37 -17.45 17.10 -6.85
C ASP A 37 -17.00 17.56 -5.45
N GLU A 38 -16.68 16.62 -4.56
CA GLU A 38 -16.08 16.91 -3.25
C GLU A 38 -14.71 17.60 -3.41
N ALA A 39 -13.85 17.10 -4.28
CA ALA A 39 -12.52 17.65 -4.52
C ALA A 39 -12.56 19.09 -5.09
N HIS A 40 -13.61 19.43 -5.86
CA HIS A 40 -13.86 20.77 -6.36
C HIS A 40 -14.66 21.66 -5.39
N GLY A 41 -15.07 21.15 -4.24
CA GLY A 41 -15.92 21.89 -3.30
C GLY A 41 -17.36 22.12 -3.80
N ARG A 42 -17.83 21.34 -4.78
CA ARG A 42 -19.20 21.40 -5.30
C ARG A 42 -20.18 20.56 -4.48
N ALA A 43 -19.66 19.66 -3.66
CA ALA A 43 -20.43 18.85 -2.70
C ALA A 43 -19.82 18.97 -1.30
N PRO A 44 -20.63 18.79 -0.22
CA PRO A 44 -20.09 18.73 1.13
C PRO A 44 -19.18 17.51 1.27
N PRO A 45 -18.06 17.62 2.04
CA PRO A 45 -17.11 16.54 2.19
C PRO A 45 -17.71 15.34 2.93
N SER A 46 -17.54 14.15 2.37
CA SER A 46 -17.88 12.88 3.00
C SER A 46 -16.87 12.49 4.08
N ALA A 47 -17.21 11.50 4.91
CA ALA A 47 -16.29 10.93 5.90
C ALA A 47 -15.03 10.34 5.21
N GLY A 48 -15.20 9.66 4.07
CA GLY A 48 -14.10 9.14 3.28
C GLY A 48 -13.15 10.22 2.77
N TYR A 49 -13.70 11.31 2.21
CA TYR A 49 -12.90 12.44 1.75
C TYR A 49 -12.12 13.09 2.90
N VAL A 50 -12.77 13.36 4.04
CA VAL A 50 -12.11 13.95 5.22
C VAL A 50 -11.01 13.03 5.74
N THR A 51 -11.27 11.74 5.84
CA THR A 51 -10.28 10.74 6.25
C THR A 51 -9.07 10.75 5.32
N GLY A 52 -9.29 10.79 4.01
CA GLY A 52 -8.22 10.88 3.01
C GLY A 52 -7.36 12.13 3.18
N GLN A 53 -7.98 13.30 3.41
CA GLN A 53 -7.25 14.55 3.63
C GLN A 53 -6.45 14.51 4.94
N LEU A 54 -6.98 13.93 6.01
CA LEU A 54 -6.26 13.74 7.27
C LEU A 54 -5.07 12.81 7.09
N MET A 55 -5.27 11.65 6.45
CA MET A 55 -4.19 10.68 6.20
C MET A 55 -3.06 11.30 5.38
N ARG A 56 -3.35 12.06 4.33
CA ARG A 56 -2.35 12.78 3.54
C ARG A 56 -1.50 13.74 4.38
N LYS A 57 -2.13 14.44 5.32
CA LYS A 57 -1.42 15.36 6.22
C LYS A 57 -0.57 14.63 7.24
N TRP A 58 -1.05 13.48 7.73
CA TRP A 58 -0.36 12.71 8.77
C TRP A 58 0.74 11.79 8.23
N GLN A 59 0.70 11.44 6.97
CA GLN A 59 1.67 10.52 6.36
C GLN A 59 3.11 10.90 6.65
N ASN A 60 3.48 12.18 6.49
CA ASN A 60 4.85 12.61 6.76
C ASN A 60 5.23 12.46 8.24
N ALA A 61 4.33 12.82 9.15
CA ALA A 61 4.58 12.65 10.58
C ALA A 61 4.68 11.17 10.96
N LEU A 62 3.80 10.32 10.40
CA LEU A 62 3.82 8.89 10.63
C LEU A 62 5.13 8.26 10.11
N ARG A 63 5.56 8.63 8.90
CA ARG A 63 6.84 8.17 8.32
C ARG A 63 8.03 8.63 9.12
N GLN A 64 8.10 9.89 9.51
CA GLN A 64 9.19 10.44 10.31
C GLN A 64 9.27 9.81 11.71
N GLY A 65 8.12 9.52 12.32
CA GLY A 65 8.06 8.90 13.64
C GLY A 65 8.33 7.39 13.62
N PHE A 66 8.06 6.72 12.50
CA PHE A 66 8.20 5.27 12.40
C PHE A 66 9.47 4.84 11.64
N ASN A 67 9.92 5.58 10.64
CA ASN A 67 11.02 5.17 9.78
C ASN A 67 12.39 5.69 10.25
N PRO A 68 13.38 4.84 10.52
CA PRO A 68 13.31 3.37 10.58
C PRO A 68 12.60 2.92 11.86
N ASN A 69 11.90 1.78 11.78
CA ASN A 69 11.05 1.31 12.88
C ASN A 69 11.85 1.12 14.20
N PRO A 70 11.56 1.90 15.26
CA PRO A 70 12.16 1.72 16.57
C PRO A 70 11.36 0.76 17.46
N ALA A 71 10.17 0.32 17.02
CA ALA A 71 9.19 -0.35 17.84
C ALA A 71 9.32 -1.89 17.78
N ALA A 72 8.59 -2.56 18.67
CA ALA A 72 8.47 -4.00 18.66
C ALA A 72 7.75 -4.52 17.39
N PRO A 73 8.00 -5.79 16.96
CA PRO A 73 7.37 -6.38 15.78
C PRO A 73 5.83 -6.27 15.74
N ALA A 74 5.15 -6.52 16.86
CA ALA A 74 3.70 -6.40 16.95
C ALA A 74 3.19 -4.98 16.68
N THR A 75 3.93 -3.95 17.10
CA THR A 75 3.62 -2.55 16.78
C THR A 75 3.81 -2.28 15.30
N ALA A 76 4.83 -2.87 14.67
CA ALA A 76 5.05 -2.77 13.24
C ALA A 76 3.84 -3.31 12.44
N ALA A 77 3.33 -4.49 12.82
CA ALA A 77 2.15 -5.08 12.19
C ALA A 77 0.90 -4.19 12.33
N ALA A 78 0.68 -3.63 13.52
CA ALA A 78 -0.45 -2.72 13.78
C ALA A 78 -0.37 -1.44 12.94
N ILE A 79 0.82 -0.83 12.85
CA ILE A 79 1.03 0.41 12.07
C ILE A 79 0.91 0.14 10.57
N VAL A 80 1.51 -0.94 10.06
CA VAL A 80 1.38 -1.33 8.65
C VAL A 80 -0.09 -1.60 8.31
N GLY A 81 -0.80 -2.37 9.14
CA GLY A 81 -2.22 -2.64 8.92
C GLY A 81 -3.09 -1.37 8.97
N PHE A 82 -2.75 -0.40 9.81
CA PHE A 82 -3.42 0.90 9.85
C PHE A 82 -3.14 1.71 8.57
N ASP A 83 -1.88 1.83 8.16
CA ASP A 83 -1.49 2.57 6.95
C ASP A 83 -2.11 1.93 5.70
N ASP A 84 -1.98 0.62 5.51
CA ASP A 84 -2.54 -0.10 4.37
C ASP A 84 -4.08 -0.04 4.33
N GLY A 85 -4.73 -0.19 5.47
CA GLY A 85 -6.20 -0.17 5.56
C GLY A 85 -6.83 1.18 5.18
N LEU A 86 -6.07 2.27 5.26
CA LEU A 86 -6.55 3.61 4.95
C LEU A 86 -6.00 4.18 3.62
N LYS A 87 -5.15 3.45 2.92
CA LYS A 87 -4.57 3.87 1.62
C LYS A 87 -5.64 4.21 0.59
N ARG A 88 -6.74 3.47 0.54
CA ARG A 88 -7.85 3.75 -0.38
C ARG A 88 -8.41 5.17 -0.28
N PHE A 89 -8.33 5.80 0.88
CA PHE A 89 -8.79 7.18 1.10
C PHE A 89 -7.73 8.23 0.82
N SER A 90 -6.46 7.88 0.87
CA SER A 90 -5.33 8.82 0.75
C SER A 90 -4.59 8.73 -0.59
N TYR A 91 -4.70 7.61 -1.30
CA TYR A 91 -4.11 7.39 -2.61
C TYR A 91 -5.20 7.36 -3.66
N GLY A 92 -5.20 8.32 -4.55
CA GLY A 92 -6.14 8.40 -5.66
C GLY A 92 -5.50 9.13 -6.83
N PRO A 93 -6.05 9.03 -8.04
CA PRO A 93 -5.57 9.77 -9.19
C PRO A 93 -5.75 11.28 -8.97
N PRO A 94 -4.97 12.12 -9.66
CA PRO A 94 -5.26 13.54 -9.76
C PRO A 94 -6.69 13.77 -10.27
N VAL A 95 -7.32 14.88 -9.84
CA VAL A 95 -8.72 15.17 -10.21
C VAL A 95 -8.91 15.23 -11.73
N ALA A 96 -7.94 15.76 -12.47
CA ALA A 96 -7.98 15.79 -13.93
C ALA A 96 -8.07 14.37 -14.52
N SER A 97 -7.22 13.44 -14.06
CA SER A 97 -7.26 12.05 -14.53
C SER A 97 -8.56 11.32 -14.14
N ALA A 98 -9.11 11.65 -12.96
CA ALA A 98 -10.42 11.14 -12.54
C ALA A 98 -11.55 11.65 -13.45
N GLN A 99 -11.49 12.92 -13.89
CA GLN A 99 -12.43 13.49 -14.85
C GLN A 99 -12.33 12.84 -16.22
N GLU A 100 -11.12 12.62 -16.73
CA GLU A 100 -10.87 11.90 -17.98
C GLU A 100 -11.45 10.48 -17.92
N LEU A 101 -11.17 9.76 -16.84
CA LEU A 101 -11.72 8.42 -16.62
C LEU A 101 -13.24 8.42 -16.61
N LEU A 102 -13.86 9.40 -15.95
CA LEU A 102 -15.32 9.52 -15.92
C LEU A 102 -15.92 9.74 -17.31
N ILE A 103 -15.27 10.54 -18.16
CA ILE A 103 -15.68 10.73 -19.57
C ILE A 103 -15.57 9.43 -20.34
N LEU A 104 -14.46 8.71 -20.22
CA LEU A 104 -14.26 7.43 -20.89
C LEU A 104 -15.30 6.37 -20.48
N ILE A 105 -15.71 6.37 -19.21
CA ILE A 105 -16.80 5.51 -18.73
C ILE A 105 -18.15 5.93 -19.36
N GLN A 106 -18.43 7.22 -19.44
CA GLN A 106 -19.68 7.75 -20.01
C GLN A 106 -19.79 7.48 -21.52
N ASP A 107 -18.65 7.53 -22.21
CA ASP A 107 -18.56 7.23 -23.66
C ASP A 107 -18.52 5.73 -23.95
N GLY A 108 -18.57 4.87 -22.91
CA GLY A 108 -18.56 3.41 -23.06
C GLY A 108 -17.21 2.82 -23.48
N LEU A 109 -16.13 3.60 -23.40
CA LEU A 109 -14.76 3.16 -23.71
C LEU A 109 -14.11 2.43 -22.52
N VAL A 110 -14.58 2.68 -21.32
CA VAL A 110 -14.17 2.00 -20.09
C VAL A 110 -15.40 1.43 -19.39
N ASP A 111 -15.39 0.13 -19.15
CA ASP A 111 -16.38 -0.54 -18.30
C ASP A 111 -15.82 -0.65 -16.88
N PRO A 112 -16.42 0.02 -15.86
CA PRO A 112 -15.92 -0.01 -14.50
C PRO A 112 -16.28 -1.30 -13.74
N ARG A 113 -16.80 -2.32 -14.39
CA ARG A 113 -17.24 -3.60 -13.80
C ARG A 113 -16.17 -4.25 -12.92
N ALA A 114 -14.90 -4.20 -13.32
CA ALA A 114 -13.79 -4.74 -12.53
C ALA A 114 -13.65 -4.08 -11.14
N ALA A 115 -14.20 -2.89 -10.93
CA ALA A 115 -14.19 -2.23 -9.63
C ALA A 115 -15.21 -2.81 -8.62
N HIS A 116 -16.10 -3.72 -9.08
CA HIS A 116 -17.09 -4.40 -8.24
C HIS A 116 -16.63 -5.78 -7.74
N ASP A 117 -15.34 -6.08 -7.89
CA ASP A 117 -14.72 -7.35 -7.46
C ASP A 117 -15.40 -8.59 -8.06
N PRO A 118 -15.54 -8.68 -9.41
CA PRO A 118 -16.15 -9.83 -10.06
C PRO A 118 -15.28 -11.08 -9.91
N ASP A 119 -15.90 -12.25 -9.99
CA ASP A 119 -15.17 -13.49 -10.16
C ASP A 119 -14.44 -13.50 -11.50
N ILE A 120 -13.15 -13.86 -11.48
CA ILE A 120 -12.30 -13.89 -12.67
C ILE A 120 -11.95 -15.33 -13.02
N VAL A 121 -12.39 -15.78 -14.17
CA VAL A 121 -12.19 -17.15 -14.65
C VAL A 121 -11.38 -17.16 -15.94
N MET A 122 -10.28 -17.91 -15.97
CA MET A 122 -9.52 -18.13 -17.21
C MET A 122 -10.29 -19.07 -18.14
N THR A 123 -10.37 -18.72 -19.42
CA THR A 123 -11.03 -19.49 -20.48
C THR A 123 -9.99 -19.95 -21.51
N GLY A 124 -10.41 -20.75 -22.48
CA GLY A 124 -9.52 -21.19 -23.58
C GLY A 124 -9.06 -20.06 -24.51
N THR A 125 -9.74 -18.90 -24.51
CA THR A 125 -9.50 -17.79 -25.44
C THR A 125 -9.25 -16.45 -24.75
N GLY A 126 -9.18 -16.42 -23.42
CA GLY A 126 -9.03 -15.19 -22.64
C GLY A 126 -9.54 -15.36 -21.22
N TRP A 127 -10.28 -14.39 -20.72
CA TRP A 127 -10.79 -14.34 -19.37
C TRP A 127 -12.27 -13.98 -19.37
N ARG A 128 -12.99 -14.49 -18.37
CA ARG A 128 -14.39 -14.16 -18.11
C ARG A 128 -14.52 -13.50 -16.76
N LEU A 129 -15.12 -12.32 -16.74
CA LEU A 129 -15.54 -11.60 -15.54
C LEU A 129 -16.99 -11.98 -15.25
N VAL A 130 -17.28 -12.43 -14.06
CA VAL A 130 -18.63 -12.83 -13.64
C VAL A 130 -19.04 -11.97 -12.45
N GLU A 131 -20.10 -11.20 -12.63
CA GLU A 131 -20.70 -10.35 -11.60
C GLU A 131 -22.19 -10.65 -11.51
N HIS A 132 -22.62 -11.30 -10.43
CA HIS A 132 -24.00 -11.75 -10.25
C HIS A 132 -24.52 -12.52 -11.51
N ASP A 133 -25.50 -11.96 -12.20
CA ASP A 133 -26.10 -12.56 -13.39
C ASP A 133 -25.50 -12.06 -14.70
N THR A 134 -24.43 -11.27 -14.66
CA THR A 134 -23.79 -10.70 -15.84
C THR A 134 -22.38 -11.25 -16.05
N THR A 135 -22.01 -11.43 -17.32
CA THR A 135 -20.67 -11.87 -17.69
C THR A 135 -20.07 -10.96 -18.75
N ALA A 136 -18.75 -10.82 -18.74
CA ALA A 136 -17.99 -10.17 -19.80
C ALA A 136 -16.77 -11.01 -20.17
N GLU A 137 -16.55 -11.19 -21.48
CA GLU A 137 -15.33 -11.83 -21.97
C GLU A 137 -14.28 -10.76 -22.28
N VAL A 138 -13.04 -11.00 -21.86
CA VAL A 138 -11.89 -10.14 -22.16
C VAL A 138 -10.74 -10.95 -22.73
N ALA A 139 -10.08 -10.40 -23.73
CA ALA A 139 -9.01 -11.10 -24.44
C ALA A 139 -7.69 -11.12 -23.65
N ALA A 140 -7.48 -10.13 -22.80
CA ALA A 140 -6.26 -10.02 -21.99
C ALA A 140 -6.58 -9.51 -20.58
N MET A 141 -5.81 -9.96 -19.61
CA MET A 141 -5.84 -9.51 -18.23
C MET A 141 -4.46 -8.98 -17.86
N VAL A 142 -4.43 -7.83 -17.22
CA VAL A 142 -3.19 -7.25 -16.66
C VAL A 142 -3.30 -7.27 -15.15
N ASP A 143 -2.44 -8.07 -14.51
CA ASP A 143 -2.29 -8.01 -13.06
C ASP A 143 -1.42 -6.81 -12.68
N ALA A 144 -2.06 -5.78 -12.14
CA ALA A 144 -1.43 -4.56 -11.65
C ALA A 144 -1.48 -4.46 -10.12
N VAL A 145 -1.79 -5.55 -9.43
CA VAL A 145 -1.85 -5.61 -7.98
C VAL A 145 -0.45 -5.83 -7.40
N LEU A 146 -0.03 -4.92 -6.52
CA LEU A 146 1.23 -5.11 -5.80
C LEU A 146 1.12 -6.31 -4.84
N PRO A 147 2.03 -7.30 -4.92
CA PRO A 147 2.00 -8.42 -4.01
C PRO A 147 2.20 -7.97 -2.55
N PRO A 148 1.68 -8.70 -1.57
CA PRO A 148 1.94 -8.40 -0.17
C PRO A 148 3.45 -8.47 0.13
N PRO A 149 3.94 -7.69 1.11
CA PRO A 149 5.37 -7.71 1.49
C PRO A 149 5.80 -8.97 2.26
N ASP A 150 4.99 -10.01 2.26
CA ASP A 150 5.18 -11.23 3.04
C ASP A 150 6.33 -12.09 2.49
N LEU A 151 7.42 -12.16 3.24
CA LEU A 151 8.58 -12.99 2.89
C LEU A 151 8.22 -14.47 2.77
N GLY A 152 7.24 -14.97 3.53
CA GLY A 152 6.81 -16.36 3.50
C GLY A 152 6.09 -16.78 2.21
N ARG A 153 5.62 -15.80 1.43
CA ARG A 153 4.89 -16.03 0.17
C ARG A 153 5.75 -15.81 -1.08
N LEU A 154 7.01 -15.42 -0.90
CA LEU A 154 7.90 -15.20 -2.04
C LEU A 154 8.28 -16.54 -2.68
N ASP A 155 8.27 -16.54 -4.01
CA ASP A 155 8.69 -17.67 -4.84
C ASP A 155 9.96 -17.35 -5.67
N ASP A 156 10.68 -16.31 -5.28
CA ASP A 156 11.94 -15.93 -5.90
C ASP A 156 13.10 -16.80 -5.36
N PRO A 157 13.88 -17.45 -6.22
CA PRO A 157 14.95 -18.36 -5.79
C PRO A 157 16.05 -17.68 -4.96
N LEU A 158 16.41 -16.41 -5.27
CA LEU A 158 17.40 -15.67 -4.50
C LEU A 158 16.92 -15.41 -3.09
N MET A 159 15.69 -14.89 -2.95
CA MET A 159 15.12 -14.60 -1.65
C MET A 159 14.89 -15.86 -0.83
N ARG A 160 14.43 -16.95 -1.45
CA ARG A 160 14.32 -18.26 -0.79
C ARG A 160 15.68 -18.74 -0.27
N GLY A 161 16.74 -18.69 -1.07
CA GLY A 161 18.09 -19.06 -0.64
C GLY A 161 18.60 -18.22 0.54
N LEU A 162 18.30 -16.92 0.56
CA LEU A 162 18.65 -16.04 1.68
C LEU A 162 17.84 -16.35 2.96
N ILE A 163 16.57 -16.68 2.82
CA ILE A 163 15.70 -17.05 3.94
C ILE A 163 16.14 -18.40 4.52
N ASP A 164 16.35 -19.40 3.67
CA ASP A 164 16.73 -20.77 4.06
C ASP A 164 18.10 -20.80 4.74
N SER A 165 19.04 -20.01 4.23
CA SER A 165 20.38 -19.84 4.85
C SER A 165 20.35 -18.99 6.14
N GLY A 166 19.19 -18.47 6.55
CA GLY A 166 19.04 -17.66 7.74
C GLY A 166 19.59 -16.23 7.64
N ARG A 167 20.00 -15.78 6.45
CA ARG A 167 20.54 -14.44 6.23
C ARG A 167 19.46 -13.36 6.19
N VAL A 168 18.22 -13.73 6.00
CA VAL A 168 17.03 -12.88 6.02
C VAL A 168 16.02 -13.44 6.99
N THR A 169 15.41 -12.58 7.79
CA THR A 169 14.26 -12.93 8.60
C THR A 169 13.18 -11.86 8.47
N ALA A 170 11.91 -12.26 8.56
CA ALA A 170 10.81 -11.30 8.60
C ALA A 170 10.86 -10.50 9.91
N ILE A 171 10.41 -9.23 9.86
CA ILE A 171 10.24 -8.42 11.07
C ILE A 171 9.08 -8.96 11.91
N GLU A 172 8.02 -9.43 11.23
CA GLU A 172 6.86 -10.10 11.81
C GLU A 172 6.24 -10.99 10.72
N LYS A 173 5.44 -11.98 11.12
CA LYS A 173 4.72 -12.86 10.18
C LYS A 173 3.83 -12.03 9.26
N GLY A 174 3.91 -12.29 7.95
CA GLY A 174 3.13 -11.57 6.93
C GLY A 174 3.74 -10.23 6.51
N LEU A 175 4.89 -9.85 7.08
CA LEU A 175 5.62 -8.62 6.75
C LEU A 175 6.96 -8.89 6.06
N GLY A 176 7.61 -7.80 5.68
CA GLY A 176 8.91 -7.80 5.01
C GLY A 176 10.08 -8.13 5.93
N ALA A 177 11.26 -7.98 5.37
CA ALA A 177 12.52 -8.28 6.03
C ALA A 177 12.83 -7.32 7.18
N ARG A 178 13.42 -7.88 8.23
CA ARG A 178 14.05 -7.09 9.29
C ARG A 178 15.34 -6.48 8.79
N ILE A 179 15.43 -5.15 8.84
CA ILE A 179 16.60 -4.40 8.40
C ILE A 179 17.11 -3.42 9.46
N ARG A 180 18.36 -3.02 9.29
CA ARG A 180 18.95 -1.87 9.99
C ARG A 180 18.51 -0.56 9.36
N PRO A 181 18.67 0.59 10.05
CA PRO A 181 18.37 1.91 9.47
C PRO A 181 19.02 2.19 8.11
N ASP A 182 20.21 1.63 7.87
CA ASP A 182 20.96 1.74 6.61
C ASP A 182 20.61 0.66 5.57
N GLY A 183 19.52 -0.04 5.77
CA GLY A 183 19.01 -1.06 4.84
C GLY A 183 19.65 -2.44 4.97
N ARG A 184 20.71 -2.62 5.78
CA ARG A 184 21.34 -3.94 5.93
C ARG A 184 20.38 -4.94 6.54
N LEU A 185 20.37 -6.14 5.96
CA LEU A 185 19.55 -7.25 6.43
C LEU A 185 19.98 -7.72 7.81
N ILE A 186 19.03 -8.16 8.61
CA ILE A 186 19.26 -8.83 9.88
C ILE A 186 18.86 -10.29 9.72
N GLY A 187 19.82 -11.19 10.00
CA GLY A 187 19.61 -12.64 9.95
C GLY A 187 18.76 -13.16 11.09
N ARG A 188 18.44 -14.45 10.99
CA ARG A 188 17.64 -15.15 12.00
C ARG A 188 18.29 -15.19 13.38
N ASP A 189 19.61 -15.20 13.44
CA ASP A 189 20.44 -15.14 14.65
C ASP A 189 20.62 -13.72 15.21
N GLY A 190 20.03 -12.72 14.55
CA GLY A 190 20.18 -11.31 14.88
C GLY A 190 21.44 -10.65 14.30
N SER A 191 22.28 -11.39 13.58
CA SER A 191 23.48 -10.85 12.95
C SER A 191 23.14 -9.89 11.82
N VAL A 192 23.92 -8.83 11.68
CA VAL A 192 23.79 -7.90 10.55
C VAL A 192 24.58 -8.43 9.37
N GLN A 193 23.95 -8.50 8.21
CA GLN A 193 24.57 -8.98 6.98
C GLN A 193 25.35 -7.84 6.31
N PRO A 194 26.69 -7.84 6.34
CA PRO A 194 27.48 -6.66 5.98
C PRO A 194 27.40 -6.28 4.50
N GLY A 195 27.19 -7.24 3.61
CA GLY A 195 27.13 -7.03 2.16
C GLY A 195 25.72 -7.05 1.57
N LEU A 196 24.67 -7.24 2.37
CA LEU A 196 23.29 -7.39 1.89
C LEU A 196 22.42 -6.27 2.43
N CYS A 197 21.86 -5.48 1.52
CA CYS A 197 20.90 -4.43 1.82
C CYS A 197 19.58 -4.67 1.08
N LEU A 198 18.49 -4.29 1.71
CA LEU A 198 17.16 -4.36 1.13
C LEU A 198 16.45 -3.02 1.30
N LEU A 199 15.93 -2.48 0.22
CA LEU A 199 15.10 -1.28 0.17
C LEU A 199 13.78 -1.62 -0.53
N GLY A 200 12.79 -0.75 -0.35
CA GLY A 200 11.50 -0.89 -1.00
C GLY A 200 10.53 -1.81 -0.26
N ARG A 201 9.54 -2.33 -0.98
CA ARG A 201 8.36 -3.00 -0.42
C ARG A 201 8.67 -4.19 0.49
N LEU A 202 9.70 -4.97 0.16
CA LEU A 202 10.09 -6.11 0.99
C LEU A 202 10.76 -5.72 2.31
N ALA A 203 10.97 -4.44 2.59
CA ALA A 203 11.39 -3.92 3.89
C ALA A 203 10.21 -3.43 4.76
N MET A 204 8.96 -3.60 4.28
CA MET A 204 7.77 -3.13 4.98
C MET A 204 7.63 -3.79 6.35
N GLY A 205 7.36 -2.97 7.37
CA GLY A 205 7.39 -3.35 8.77
C GLY A 205 8.66 -2.90 9.48
N SER A 206 9.81 -2.92 8.80
CA SER A 206 11.02 -2.19 9.24
C SER A 206 10.98 -0.71 8.83
N VAL A 207 10.25 -0.42 7.78
CA VAL A 207 9.83 0.91 7.32
C VAL A 207 8.38 0.83 6.84
N ILE A 208 7.69 1.96 6.77
CA ILE A 208 6.38 2.10 6.13
C ILE A 208 6.47 2.99 4.90
N ALA A 209 5.46 2.94 4.04
CA ALA A 209 5.37 3.68 2.79
C ALA A 209 6.55 3.42 1.84
N ALA A 210 7.18 2.24 1.97
CA ALA A 210 8.35 1.82 1.21
C ALA A 210 8.08 1.58 -0.29
N ASP A 211 6.83 1.67 -0.70
CA ASP A 211 6.34 1.50 -2.07
C ASP A 211 5.96 2.84 -2.73
N SER A 212 6.14 3.96 -2.06
CA SER A 212 5.85 5.28 -2.62
C SER A 212 7.05 5.86 -3.39
N ILE A 213 6.76 6.60 -4.45
CA ILE A 213 7.80 7.30 -5.24
C ILE A 213 8.64 8.22 -4.35
N HIS A 214 8.03 8.86 -3.35
CA HIS A 214 8.73 9.73 -2.41
C HIS A 214 9.78 8.98 -1.57
N ASP A 215 9.56 7.70 -1.27
CA ASP A 215 10.49 6.90 -0.48
C ASP A 215 11.57 6.25 -1.36
N CYS A 216 11.31 6.00 -2.64
CA CYS A 216 12.31 5.53 -3.59
C CYS A 216 13.48 6.53 -3.77
N PHE A 217 13.20 7.82 -3.61
CA PHE A 217 14.17 8.92 -3.72
C PHE A 217 14.36 9.68 -2.41
N GLY A 218 13.93 9.11 -1.30
CA GLY A 218 13.85 9.79 -0.01
C GLY A 218 14.81 9.23 1.03
N ALA A 219 14.44 9.41 2.28
CA ALA A 219 15.27 9.16 3.45
C ALA A 219 15.83 7.72 3.56
N ALA A 220 15.18 6.71 2.99
CA ALA A 220 15.69 5.33 3.01
C ALA A 220 16.90 5.17 2.11
N ALA A 221 16.87 5.73 0.89
CA ALA A 221 17.98 5.73 -0.03
C ALA A 221 19.17 6.53 0.52
N ASP A 222 18.89 7.69 1.14
CA ASP A 222 19.93 8.52 1.78
C ASP A 222 20.62 7.79 2.94
N ARG A 223 19.86 7.14 3.83
CA ARG A 223 20.43 6.34 4.92
C ARG A 223 21.28 5.19 4.41
N TRP A 224 20.84 4.51 3.35
CA TRP A 224 21.62 3.48 2.70
C TRP A 224 22.94 4.02 2.14
N ALA A 225 22.89 5.11 1.37
CA ALA A 225 24.06 5.73 0.77
C ALA A 225 25.09 6.19 1.83
N GLN A 226 24.60 6.84 2.90
CA GLN A 226 25.43 7.24 4.04
C GLN A 226 26.05 6.02 4.74
N GLY A 227 25.29 4.95 4.92
CA GLY A 227 25.78 3.70 5.50
C GLY A 227 26.86 3.03 4.64
N VAL A 228 26.70 3.03 3.31
CA VAL A 228 27.73 2.55 2.37
C VAL A 228 28.99 3.41 2.47
N ALA A 229 28.87 4.72 2.40
CA ALA A 229 29.99 5.65 2.47
C ALA A 229 30.77 5.53 3.80
N ALA A 230 30.08 5.32 4.91
CA ALA A 230 30.74 5.09 6.20
C ALA A 230 31.58 3.81 6.19
N ARG A 231 31.01 2.69 5.72
CA ARG A 231 31.71 1.40 5.64
C ARG A 231 32.95 1.42 4.72
N VAL A 232 32.87 2.14 3.59
CA VAL A 232 34.01 2.29 2.69
C VAL A 232 35.15 3.03 3.42
N ARG A 233 34.86 4.10 4.14
CA ARG A 233 35.87 4.84 4.91
C ARG A 233 36.54 3.97 5.96
N ASP A 234 35.75 3.16 6.69
CA ASP A 234 36.26 2.28 7.76
C ASP A 234 37.17 1.15 7.23
N HIS A 235 37.07 0.80 5.94
CA HIS A 235 37.90 -0.22 5.31
C HIS A 235 39.15 0.35 4.64
N THR A 236 39.24 1.66 4.44
CA THR A 236 40.35 2.33 3.75
C THR A 236 41.29 3.09 4.69
N GLY A 237 40.97 3.16 5.98
CA GLY A 237 41.80 3.71 7.06
C GLY A 237 42.42 2.61 7.90
#